data_adf1a3ecb931eb87d74d6880f9fb9864
#
_entry.id   adf1a3ecb931eb87d74d6880f9fb9864
#
_cell.length_a   1.000
_cell.length_b   1.000
_cell.length_c   1.000
_cell.angle_alpha   90.00
_cell.angle_beta   90.00
_cell.angle_gamma   90.00
#
_symmetry.space_group_name_H-M   'P 1'
#
loop_
_entity.id
_entity.type
_entity.pdbx_description
1 polymer ?
#
loop_
_entity_poly.entity_id
_entity_poly.type
_entity_poly.pdbx_seq_one_letter_code
_entity_poly.pdbx_strand_id
1 'polypeptide(L)'
;MITRYREYLEFLDKKLAKMFEAQKTFIKCKKGCAYCCREGEYPLSELEYINMMLYYNELPDDLKTRVDDNIINLLKKAREKMYECPFLVDGICSVYPARGIICRTFGLISFDENEKKRIPFCVNLNLNYSEVYDTETQTLLGNAKDGSEPLAYNINRKFLRGSKVEKEFDIFFGEDKPLVEWLAQEDFII
;
A
#
# COMPACT_ATOMS: atom_id res chain seq x y z
N MET A 1 -11.40 -4.74 18.85
CA MET A 1 -11.35 -4.18 17.47
C MET A 1 -10.02 -4.51 16.76
N ILE A 2 -8.85 -4.17 17.30
CA ILE A 2 -7.55 -4.42 16.65
C ILE A 2 -7.29 -5.90 16.34
N THR A 3 -7.59 -6.82 17.26
CA THR A 3 -7.44 -8.27 17.02
C THR A 3 -8.23 -8.73 15.79
N ARG A 4 -9.49 -8.34 15.69
CA ARG A 4 -10.35 -8.65 14.53
C ARG A 4 -9.87 -8.02 13.23
N TYR A 5 -9.32 -6.81 13.33
CA TYR A 5 -8.69 -6.18 12.17
C TYR A 5 -7.44 -6.95 11.71
N ARG A 6 -6.63 -7.46 12.61
CA ARG A 6 -5.48 -8.32 12.28
C ARG A 6 -5.94 -9.64 11.65
N GLU A 7 -7.02 -10.25 12.14
CA GLU A 7 -7.65 -11.43 11.50
C GLU A 7 -8.12 -11.11 10.07
N TYR A 8 -8.73 -9.93 9.86
CA TYR A 8 -9.07 -9.46 8.53
C TYR A 8 -7.84 -9.31 7.63
N LEU A 9 -6.75 -8.73 8.14
CA LEU A 9 -5.50 -8.59 7.38
C LEU A 9 -4.91 -9.95 6.98
N GLU A 10 -4.94 -10.95 7.84
CA GLU A 10 -4.50 -12.31 7.50
C GLU A 10 -5.38 -12.93 6.40
N PHE A 11 -6.68 -12.76 6.49
CA PHE A 11 -7.60 -13.21 5.45
C PHE A 11 -7.33 -12.51 4.12
N LEU A 12 -7.13 -11.19 4.15
CA LEU A 12 -6.81 -10.39 2.98
C LEU A 12 -5.46 -10.81 2.37
N ASP A 13 -4.43 -10.99 3.17
CA ASP A 13 -3.11 -11.42 2.71
C ASP A 13 -3.16 -12.78 2.00
N LYS A 14 -3.94 -13.74 2.51
CA LYS A 14 -4.17 -15.04 1.85
C LYS A 14 -4.85 -14.88 0.48
N LYS A 15 -5.80 -13.96 0.35
CA LYS A 15 -6.44 -13.64 -0.95
C LYS A 15 -5.47 -12.97 -1.90
N LEU A 16 -4.75 -11.96 -1.43
CA LEU A 16 -3.77 -11.23 -2.25
C LEU A 16 -2.64 -12.13 -2.73
N ALA A 17 -2.15 -13.05 -1.89
CA ALA A 17 -1.13 -14.02 -2.28
C ALA A 17 -1.55 -14.83 -3.51
N LYS A 18 -2.82 -15.27 -3.58
CA LYS A 18 -3.36 -15.98 -4.76
C LYS A 18 -3.41 -15.08 -6.00
N MET A 19 -3.77 -13.80 -5.83
CA MET A 19 -3.81 -12.83 -6.92
C MET A 19 -2.41 -12.53 -7.45
N PHE A 20 -1.44 -12.33 -6.57
CA PHE A 20 -0.03 -12.16 -6.94
C PHE A 20 0.53 -13.40 -7.65
N GLU A 21 0.25 -14.60 -7.14
CA GLU A 21 0.67 -15.85 -7.79
C GLU A 21 0.07 -16.00 -9.19
N ALA A 22 -1.22 -15.68 -9.38
CA ALA A 22 -1.88 -15.71 -10.68
C ALA A 22 -1.29 -14.70 -11.68
N GLN A 23 -0.62 -13.66 -11.20
CA GLN A 23 0.00 -12.60 -12.00
C GLN A 23 1.53 -12.65 -12.00
N LYS A 24 2.13 -13.71 -11.45
CA LYS A 24 3.59 -13.78 -11.23
C LYS A 24 4.43 -13.53 -12.48
N THR A 25 3.94 -13.91 -13.66
CA THR A 25 4.61 -13.66 -14.94
C THR A 25 4.81 -12.17 -15.21
N PHE A 26 3.92 -11.32 -14.72
CA PHE A 26 3.94 -9.88 -14.92
C PHE A 26 4.49 -9.09 -13.72
N ILE A 27 4.67 -9.76 -12.56
CA ILE A 27 5.07 -9.12 -11.30
C ILE A 27 6.58 -9.20 -11.13
N LYS A 28 7.22 -8.04 -11.03
CA LYS A 28 8.66 -7.89 -10.75
C LYS A 28 8.95 -7.43 -9.32
N CYS A 29 7.90 -7.25 -8.50
CA CYS A 29 8.06 -6.92 -7.08
C CYS A 29 8.81 -8.03 -6.34
N LYS A 30 9.82 -7.65 -5.57
CA LYS A 30 10.62 -8.55 -4.75
C LYS A 30 11.01 -7.86 -3.44
N LYS A 31 11.47 -8.61 -2.45
CA LYS A 31 12.01 -8.05 -1.21
C LYS A 31 13.09 -7.00 -1.53
N GLY A 32 12.96 -5.82 -0.93
CA GLY A 32 13.83 -4.66 -1.19
C GLY A 32 13.39 -3.76 -2.36
N CYS A 33 12.31 -4.10 -3.08
CA CYS A 33 11.67 -3.17 -3.99
C CYS A 33 10.84 -2.17 -3.15
N ALA A 34 11.25 -0.91 -3.13
CA ALA A 34 10.64 0.14 -2.31
C ALA A 34 10.08 1.31 -3.13
N TYR A 35 9.91 1.15 -4.44
CA TYR A 35 9.47 2.26 -5.30
C TYR A 35 8.12 2.84 -4.88
N CYS A 36 7.15 1.99 -4.50
CA CYS A 36 5.86 2.45 -3.99
C CYS A 36 5.94 3.14 -2.62
N CYS A 37 7.06 3.03 -1.91
CA CYS A 37 7.30 3.71 -0.64
C CYS A 37 8.13 4.99 -0.79
N ARG A 38 8.76 5.21 -1.95
CA ARG A 38 9.60 6.39 -2.19
C ARG A 38 8.80 7.60 -2.65
N GLU A 39 7.65 7.36 -3.26
CA GLU A 39 6.80 8.42 -3.78
C GLU A 39 5.34 8.02 -3.70
N GLY A 40 4.61 8.55 -2.74
CA GLY A 40 3.20 8.22 -2.52
C GLY A 40 2.51 9.14 -1.54
N GLU A 41 1.18 9.07 -1.49
CA GLU A 41 0.34 9.83 -0.56
C GLU A 41 -0.07 8.99 0.67
N TYR A 42 -0.12 7.69 0.53
CA TYR A 42 -0.43 6.68 1.57
C TYR A 42 -1.71 6.97 2.38
N PRO A 43 -2.89 6.98 1.74
CA PRO A 43 -4.15 7.17 2.45
C PRO A 43 -4.45 5.97 3.34
N LEU A 44 -4.70 6.23 4.63
CA LEU A 44 -5.02 5.25 5.65
C LEU A 44 -6.35 5.58 6.32
N SER A 45 -7.10 4.56 6.68
CA SER A 45 -8.19 4.72 7.65
C SER A 45 -7.63 4.85 9.07
N GLU A 46 -8.44 5.36 9.98
CA GLU A 46 -8.11 5.47 11.40
C GLU A 46 -7.64 4.12 11.98
N LEU A 47 -8.38 3.05 11.69
CA LEU A 47 -8.05 1.70 12.16
C LEU A 47 -6.71 1.19 11.61
N GLU A 48 -6.42 1.46 10.34
CA GLU A 48 -5.13 1.13 9.72
C GLU A 48 -3.99 1.88 10.40
N TYR A 49 -4.19 3.18 10.62
CA TYR A 49 -3.21 4.03 11.30
C TYR A 49 -2.95 3.57 12.73
N ILE A 50 -4.00 3.34 13.53
CA ILE A 50 -3.87 2.83 14.91
C ILE A 50 -3.09 1.50 14.92
N ASN A 51 -3.44 0.55 14.06
CA ASN A 51 -2.71 -0.72 14.00
C ASN A 51 -1.24 -0.54 13.62
N MET A 52 -0.94 0.38 12.72
CA MET A 52 0.42 0.70 12.30
C MET A 52 1.22 1.33 13.45
N MET A 53 0.62 2.26 14.21
CA MET A 53 1.27 2.92 15.35
C MET A 53 1.47 1.98 16.54
N LEU A 54 0.55 1.04 16.77
CA LEU A 54 0.76 -0.02 17.77
C LEU A 54 1.98 -0.87 17.43
N TYR A 55 2.16 -1.23 16.16
CA TYR A 55 3.34 -1.98 15.73
C TYR A 55 4.62 -1.13 15.79
N TYR A 56 4.55 0.14 15.38
CA TYR A 56 5.66 1.08 15.50
C TYR A 56 6.15 1.20 16.95
N ASN A 57 5.24 1.25 17.93
CA ASN A 57 5.60 1.33 19.37
C ASN A 57 6.39 0.11 19.88
N GLU A 58 6.26 -1.04 19.20
CA GLU A 58 6.98 -2.28 19.53
C GLU A 58 8.33 -2.40 18.79
N LEU A 59 8.71 -1.43 17.95
CA LEU A 59 9.99 -1.45 17.24
C LEU A 59 11.18 -1.26 18.22
N PRO A 60 12.36 -1.81 17.90
CA PRO A 60 13.59 -1.50 18.60
C PRO A 60 13.89 0.01 18.63
N ASP A 61 14.48 0.50 19.71
CA ASP A 61 14.69 1.94 19.92
C ASP A 61 15.53 2.62 18.84
N ASP A 62 16.55 1.95 18.32
CA ASP A 62 17.39 2.45 17.23
C ASP A 62 16.59 2.62 15.94
N LEU A 63 15.68 1.71 15.64
CA LEU A 63 14.80 1.78 14.47
C LEU A 63 13.71 2.84 14.66
N LYS A 64 13.14 2.95 15.87
CA LYS A 64 12.19 4.02 16.20
C LYS A 64 12.80 5.39 16.00
N THR A 65 13.99 5.64 16.55
CA THR A 65 14.70 6.92 16.40
C THR A 65 14.84 7.32 14.93
N ARG A 66 15.20 6.37 14.07
CA ARG A 66 15.32 6.64 12.61
C ARG A 66 13.97 6.94 11.94
N VAL A 67 12.91 6.27 12.36
CA VAL A 67 11.56 6.56 11.88
C VAL A 67 11.11 7.94 12.36
N ASP A 68 11.39 8.29 13.63
CA ASP A 68 11.07 9.60 14.21
C ASP A 68 11.77 10.74 13.44
N ASP A 69 13.06 10.57 13.15
CA ASP A 69 13.82 11.52 12.33
C ASP A 69 13.19 11.70 10.95
N ASN A 70 12.75 10.61 10.32
CA ASN A 70 12.07 10.67 9.04
C ASN A 70 10.71 11.40 9.14
N ILE A 71 9.92 11.12 10.20
CA ILE A 71 8.63 11.79 10.45
C ILE A 71 8.85 13.29 10.66
N ILE A 72 9.78 13.68 11.55
CA ILE A 72 10.12 15.08 11.81
C ILE A 72 10.55 15.79 10.52
N ASN A 73 11.40 15.14 9.73
CA ASN A 73 11.86 15.71 8.46
C ASN A 73 10.72 15.85 7.43
N LEU A 74 9.78 14.90 7.39
CA LEU A 74 8.60 14.99 6.54
C LEU A 74 7.70 16.15 6.98
N LEU A 75 7.43 16.27 8.29
CA LEU A 75 6.55 17.31 8.81
C LEU A 75 7.13 18.74 8.69
N LYS A 76 8.46 18.88 8.64
CA LYS A 76 9.15 20.17 8.41
C LYS A 76 9.13 20.63 6.96
N LYS A 77 9.00 19.70 6.01
CA LYS A 77 8.93 20.05 4.57
C LYS A 77 7.58 20.68 4.24
N ALA A 78 7.57 21.55 3.23
CA ALA A 78 6.33 22.01 2.62
C ALA A 78 5.50 20.77 2.21
N ARG A 79 4.19 20.80 2.45
CA ARG A 79 3.29 19.66 2.17
C ARG A 79 3.27 19.36 0.66
N GLU A 80 4.16 18.51 0.24
CA GLU A 80 4.08 17.90 -1.09
C GLU A 80 3.03 16.78 -1.04
N LYS A 81 2.26 16.65 -2.11
CA LYS A 81 1.23 15.61 -2.21
C LYS A 81 1.86 14.22 -2.24
N MET A 82 3.03 14.10 -2.85
CA MET A 82 3.79 12.85 -2.97
C MET A 82 5.07 12.98 -2.14
N TYR A 83 5.34 11.99 -1.29
CA TYR A 83 6.49 11.99 -0.39
C TYR A 83 7.01 10.57 -0.15
N GLU A 84 8.25 10.45 0.32
CA GLU A 84 8.79 9.18 0.77
C GLU A 84 8.14 8.79 2.11
N CYS A 85 7.68 7.53 2.22
CA CYS A 85 7.07 7.02 3.44
C CYS A 85 8.08 7.06 4.60
N PRO A 86 7.78 7.71 5.74
CA PRO A 86 8.73 7.82 6.85
C PRO A 86 9.09 6.49 7.51
N PHE A 87 8.27 5.46 7.32
CA PHE A 87 8.55 4.11 7.78
C PHE A 87 9.49 3.32 6.85
N LEU A 88 9.98 3.92 5.77
CA LEU A 88 10.99 3.33 4.91
C LEU A 88 12.39 3.60 5.48
N VAL A 89 13.04 2.57 6.00
CA VAL A 89 14.39 2.62 6.55
C VAL A 89 15.28 1.64 5.82
N ASP A 90 16.39 2.10 5.23
CA ASP A 90 17.32 1.28 4.41
C ASP A 90 16.63 0.52 3.26
N GLY A 91 15.60 1.11 2.66
CA GLY A 91 14.82 0.48 1.60
C GLY A 91 13.89 -0.64 2.07
N ILE A 92 13.65 -0.76 3.38
CA ILE A 92 12.78 -1.76 3.98
C ILE A 92 11.71 -1.04 4.83
N CYS A 93 10.45 -1.46 4.69
CA CYS A 93 9.36 -0.95 5.51
C CYS A 93 9.50 -1.46 6.96
N SER A 94 9.74 -0.56 7.92
CA SER A 94 9.90 -0.90 9.35
C SER A 94 8.63 -1.46 9.98
N VAL A 95 7.46 -1.11 9.43
CA VAL A 95 6.14 -1.57 9.91
C VAL A 95 5.48 -2.54 8.90
N TYR A 96 6.26 -3.33 8.16
CA TYR A 96 5.77 -4.17 7.07
C TYR A 96 4.58 -5.07 7.44
N PRO A 97 4.55 -5.75 8.59
CA PRO A 97 3.39 -6.59 8.99
C PRO A 97 2.11 -5.77 9.23
N ALA A 98 2.24 -4.51 9.66
CA ALA A 98 1.13 -3.61 9.97
C ALA A 98 0.84 -2.58 8.87
N ARG A 99 1.48 -2.69 7.69
CA ARG A 99 1.29 -1.76 6.57
C ARG A 99 -0.18 -1.68 6.14
N GLY A 100 -0.59 -0.51 5.68
CA GLY A 100 -1.95 -0.26 5.22
C GLY A 100 -2.39 -1.13 4.04
N ILE A 101 -3.69 -1.20 3.81
CA ILE A 101 -4.30 -2.00 2.72
C ILE A 101 -3.79 -1.52 1.36
N ILE A 102 -3.62 -0.22 1.17
CA ILE A 102 -3.04 0.33 -0.08
C ILE A 102 -1.66 -0.25 -0.36
N CYS A 103 -0.82 -0.41 0.67
CA CYS A 103 0.52 -0.99 0.54
C CYS A 103 0.49 -2.49 0.23
N ARG A 104 -0.54 -3.21 0.72
CA ARG A 104 -0.72 -4.65 0.49
C ARG A 104 -1.17 -4.97 -0.92
N THR A 105 -2.00 -4.11 -1.49
CA THR A 105 -2.58 -4.27 -2.83
C THR A 105 -1.71 -3.69 -3.93
N PHE A 106 -0.72 -2.86 -3.56
CA PHE A 106 0.13 -2.20 -4.54
C PHE A 106 0.89 -3.20 -5.41
N GLY A 107 0.91 -2.93 -6.70
CA GLY A 107 1.57 -3.80 -7.68
C GLY A 107 0.61 -4.70 -8.48
N LEU A 108 -0.64 -4.84 -8.04
CA LEU A 108 -1.71 -5.49 -8.82
C LEU A 108 -2.49 -4.44 -9.63
N ILE A 109 -3.03 -4.85 -10.77
CA ILE A 109 -4.00 -4.05 -11.51
C ILE A 109 -5.33 -4.11 -10.77
N SER A 110 -5.92 -2.95 -10.52
CA SER A 110 -7.23 -2.83 -9.87
C SER A 110 -8.24 -2.15 -10.79
N PHE A 111 -9.52 -2.25 -10.44
CA PHE A 111 -10.55 -1.38 -10.99
C PHE A 111 -10.71 -0.14 -10.10
N ASP A 112 -10.89 1.02 -10.72
CA ASP A 112 -11.32 2.23 -10.02
C ASP A 112 -12.86 2.24 -9.82
N GLU A 113 -13.38 3.34 -9.30
CA GLU A 113 -14.82 3.50 -9.04
C GLU A 113 -15.67 3.57 -10.32
N ASN A 114 -15.05 3.84 -11.47
CA ASN A 114 -15.68 3.89 -12.79
C ASN A 114 -15.41 2.61 -13.61
N GLU A 115 -15.00 1.52 -12.95
CA GLU A 115 -14.65 0.23 -13.57
C GLU A 115 -13.49 0.31 -14.58
N LYS A 116 -12.70 1.39 -14.55
CA LYS A 116 -11.50 1.50 -15.36
C LYS A 116 -10.34 0.79 -14.69
N LYS A 117 -9.51 0.11 -15.48
CA LYS A 117 -8.28 -0.53 -14.99
C LYS A 117 -7.28 0.54 -14.55
N ARG A 118 -6.82 0.43 -13.30
CA ARG A 118 -5.72 1.22 -12.74
C ARG A 118 -4.47 0.36 -12.72
N ILE A 119 -3.51 0.77 -13.52
CA ILE A 119 -2.22 0.09 -13.64
C ILE A 119 -1.26 0.74 -12.64
N PRO A 120 -0.48 -0.06 -11.87
CA PRO A 120 0.47 0.51 -10.92
C PRO A 120 1.52 1.36 -11.65
N PHE A 121 1.81 2.55 -11.13
CA PHE A 121 2.72 3.52 -11.78
C PHE A 121 4.12 2.96 -12.04
N CYS A 122 4.54 1.95 -11.27
CA CYS A 122 5.83 1.30 -11.46
C CYS A 122 5.99 0.60 -12.83
N VAL A 123 4.93 0.49 -13.63
CA VAL A 123 5.00 0.08 -15.02
C VAL A 123 5.95 0.98 -15.82
N ASN A 124 5.92 2.29 -15.56
CA ASN A 124 6.79 3.29 -16.19
C ASN A 124 8.27 3.20 -15.74
N LEU A 125 8.55 2.41 -14.72
CA LEU A 125 9.89 2.14 -14.19
C LEU A 125 10.43 0.78 -14.64
N ASN A 126 9.87 0.21 -15.69
CA ASN A 126 10.18 -1.13 -16.20
C ASN A 126 9.99 -2.25 -15.15
N LEU A 127 9.00 -2.07 -14.25
CA LEU A 127 8.61 -3.04 -13.24
C LEU A 127 7.33 -3.78 -13.64
N ASN A 128 6.40 -3.98 -12.70
CA ASN A 128 5.20 -4.79 -12.92
C ASN A 128 4.47 -4.40 -14.20
N TYR A 129 4.11 -5.41 -15.00
CA TYR A 129 3.39 -5.29 -16.30
C TYR A 129 4.13 -4.54 -17.41
N SER A 130 5.37 -4.11 -17.23
CA SER A 130 6.10 -3.32 -18.22
C SER A 130 6.34 -4.05 -19.56
N GLU A 131 6.30 -5.38 -19.58
CA GLU A 131 6.46 -6.16 -20.82
C GLU A 131 5.16 -6.26 -21.64
N VAL A 132 4.04 -5.88 -21.07
CA VAL A 132 2.70 -5.96 -21.66
C VAL A 132 1.95 -4.63 -21.57
N TYR A 133 2.66 -3.54 -21.33
CA TYR A 133 2.09 -2.19 -21.27
C TYR A 133 2.71 -1.30 -22.34
N ASP A 134 1.86 -0.77 -23.19
CA ASP A 134 2.25 0.24 -24.16
C ASP A 134 2.14 1.63 -23.52
N THR A 135 3.26 2.30 -23.35
CA THR A 135 3.36 3.62 -22.72
C THR A 135 2.82 4.75 -23.62
N GLU A 136 2.81 4.58 -24.94
CA GLU A 136 2.31 5.58 -25.88
C GLU A 136 0.79 5.59 -25.91
N THR A 137 0.18 4.40 -26.02
CA THR A 137 -1.28 4.26 -26.05
C THR A 137 -1.89 4.10 -24.65
N GLN A 138 -1.06 3.93 -23.61
CA GLN A 138 -1.49 3.64 -22.24
C GLN A 138 -2.40 2.41 -22.11
N THR A 139 -2.17 1.39 -22.93
CA THR A 139 -2.97 0.17 -22.99
C THR A 139 -2.19 -1.06 -22.55
N LEU A 140 -2.92 -2.05 -22.02
CA LEU A 140 -2.38 -3.37 -21.75
C LEU A 140 -2.51 -4.24 -23.01
N LEU A 141 -1.42 -4.90 -23.34
CA LEU A 141 -1.32 -5.87 -24.42
C LEU A 141 -1.28 -7.29 -23.82
N GLY A 142 -1.64 -8.29 -24.63
CA GLY A 142 -1.39 -9.69 -24.28
C GLY A 142 0.11 -10.01 -24.31
N ASN A 143 0.52 -11.02 -23.54
CA ASN A 143 1.89 -11.52 -23.55
C ASN A 143 2.19 -12.16 -24.91
N ALA A 144 3.20 -11.65 -25.63
CA ALA A 144 3.56 -12.13 -26.95
C ALA A 144 4.06 -13.61 -26.99
N LYS A 145 4.47 -14.17 -25.83
CA LYS A 145 5.01 -15.53 -25.74
C LYS A 145 3.93 -16.60 -25.56
N ASP A 146 2.91 -16.32 -24.76
CA ASP A 146 1.91 -17.33 -24.37
C ASP A 146 0.44 -16.83 -24.49
N GLY A 147 0.25 -15.60 -24.96
CA GLY A 147 -1.09 -14.98 -25.13
C GLY A 147 -1.79 -14.67 -23.81
N SER A 148 -1.13 -14.84 -22.66
CA SER A 148 -1.73 -14.51 -21.36
C SER A 148 -2.01 -13.02 -21.23
N GLU A 149 -3.12 -12.67 -20.58
CA GLU A 149 -3.48 -11.27 -20.36
C GLU A 149 -3.43 -10.95 -18.87
N PRO A 150 -2.99 -9.72 -18.51
CA PRO A 150 -3.04 -9.26 -17.14
C PRO A 150 -4.49 -9.17 -16.62
N LEU A 151 -4.71 -9.73 -15.42
CA LEU A 151 -6.01 -9.66 -14.76
C LEU A 151 -6.09 -8.39 -13.90
N ALA A 152 -7.28 -7.79 -13.86
CA ALA A 152 -7.61 -6.71 -12.94
C ALA A 152 -8.54 -7.22 -11.84
N TYR A 153 -8.39 -6.67 -10.64
CA TYR A 153 -9.09 -7.13 -9.45
C TYR A 153 -9.90 -6.01 -8.79
N ASN A 154 -11.03 -6.36 -8.16
CA ASN A 154 -11.78 -5.47 -7.29
C ASN A 154 -11.09 -5.39 -5.91
N ILE A 155 -10.00 -4.65 -5.85
CA ILE A 155 -9.18 -4.42 -4.65
C ILE A 155 -9.05 -2.92 -4.31
N ASN A 156 -9.98 -2.11 -4.79
CA ASN A 156 -10.05 -0.71 -4.41
C ASN A 156 -10.51 -0.54 -2.94
N ARG A 157 -10.27 0.64 -2.38
CA ARG A 157 -10.59 0.94 -0.97
C ARG A 157 -12.06 0.71 -0.64
N LYS A 158 -12.99 1.15 -1.49
CA LYS A 158 -14.43 0.97 -1.30
C LYS A 158 -14.82 -0.50 -1.14
N PHE A 159 -14.16 -1.39 -1.90
CA PHE A 159 -14.41 -2.83 -1.82
C PHE A 159 -13.77 -3.48 -0.59
N LEU A 160 -12.51 -3.12 -0.28
CA LEU A 160 -11.74 -3.72 0.82
C LEU A 160 -12.02 -3.10 2.19
N ARG A 161 -12.66 -1.93 2.26
CA ARG A 161 -13.01 -1.22 3.50
C ARG A 161 -14.49 -0.83 3.58
N GLY A 162 -15.31 -1.45 2.76
CA GLY A 162 -16.74 -1.17 2.74
C GLY A 162 -17.51 -1.83 3.89
N SER A 163 -18.74 -1.39 4.09
CA SER A 163 -19.63 -1.84 5.17
C SER A 163 -19.85 -3.36 5.22
N LYS A 164 -19.64 -4.06 4.10
CA LYS A 164 -19.69 -5.54 4.08
C LYS A 164 -18.54 -6.14 4.89
N VAL A 165 -17.33 -5.63 4.70
CA VAL A 165 -16.13 -6.08 5.45
C VAL A 165 -16.27 -5.71 6.92
N GLU A 166 -16.73 -4.48 7.21
CA GLU A 166 -16.96 -4.04 8.59
C GLU A 166 -17.92 -4.95 9.35
N LYS A 167 -19.02 -5.34 8.71
CA LYS A 167 -20.00 -6.28 9.29
C LYS A 167 -19.45 -7.69 9.43
N GLU A 168 -18.74 -8.20 8.42
CA GLU A 168 -18.22 -9.58 8.41
C GLU A 168 -17.16 -9.79 9.50
N PHE A 169 -16.30 -8.80 9.74
CA PHE A 169 -15.20 -8.88 10.71
C PHE A 169 -15.49 -8.14 12.02
N ASP A 170 -16.65 -7.50 12.15
CA ASP A 170 -17.03 -6.66 13.29
C ASP A 170 -15.93 -5.63 13.64
N ILE A 171 -15.57 -4.85 12.63
CA ILE A 171 -14.58 -3.77 12.69
C ILE A 171 -15.21 -2.47 12.15
N PHE A 172 -14.58 -1.35 12.47
CA PHE A 172 -14.94 -0.04 11.94
C PHE A 172 -13.68 0.68 11.50
N PHE A 173 -13.59 1.06 10.23
CA PHE A 173 -12.38 1.69 9.68
C PHE A 173 -12.17 3.13 10.12
N GLY A 174 -13.23 3.85 10.46
CA GLY A 174 -13.14 5.24 10.85
C GLY A 174 -12.85 6.20 9.70
N GLU A 175 -12.27 7.35 10.02
CA GLU A 175 -11.94 8.39 9.06
C GLU A 175 -10.78 8.01 8.14
N ASP A 176 -10.76 8.57 6.94
CA ASP A 176 -9.68 8.40 5.98
C ASP A 176 -8.86 9.69 5.85
N LYS A 177 -7.54 9.58 6.05
CA LYS A 177 -6.60 10.69 5.84
C LYS A 177 -5.30 10.19 5.19
N PRO A 178 -4.55 11.06 4.48
CA PRO A 178 -3.16 10.81 4.14
C PRO A 178 -2.32 10.54 5.41
N LEU A 179 -1.33 9.66 5.30
CA LEU A 179 -0.46 9.33 6.43
C LEU A 179 0.18 10.58 7.07
N VAL A 180 0.61 11.55 6.27
CA VAL A 180 1.20 12.78 6.78
C VAL A 180 0.23 13.60 7.66
N GLU A 181 -1.06 13.55 7.38
CA GLU A 181 -2.08 14.23 8.20
C GLU A 181 -2.34 13.51 9.52
N TRP A 182 -2.30 12.18 9.52
CA TRP A 182 -2.33 11.40 10.76
C TRP A 182 -1.14 11.71 11.65
N LEU A 183 0.08 11.68 11.08
CA LEU A 183 1.32 11.95 11.80
C LEU A 183 1.39 13.39 12.35
N ALA A 184 0.79 14.36 11.65
CA ALA A 184 0.74 15.75 12.11
C ALA A 184 -0.20 15.98 13.30
N GLN A 185 -1.03 15.00 13.68
CA GLN A 185 -1.91 15.05 14.85
C GLN A 185 -1.24 14.45 16.09
N GLU A 186 -0.15 13.72 15.93
CA GLU A 186 0.64 13.17 17.04
C GLU A 186 1.62 14.21 17.54
N ASP A 187 1.86 14.24 18.86
CA ASP A 187 2.89 15.08 19.48
C ASP A 187 4.30 14.48 19.25
N PHE A 188 4.72 14.39 17.98
CA PHE A 188 6.14 14.18 17.70
C PHE A 188 6.86 15.44 18.14
N ILE A 189 7.66 15.37 19.21
CA ILE A 189 8.43 16.50 19.76
C ILE A 189 9.35 17.03 18.65
N ILE A 190 8.97 18.18 18.09
CA ILE A 190 9.74 18.92 17.09
C ILE A 190 10.83 19.72 17.80
#